data_e7b55ee99e38bedf1f851b3153b8d7c3
#
_entry.id   e7b55ee99e38bedf1f851b3153b8d7c3
#
_cell.length_a   1.000
_cell.length_b   1.000
_cell.length_c   1.000
_cell.angle_alpha   90.00
_cell.angle_beta   90.00
_cell.angle_gamma   90.00
#
_symmetry.space_group_name_H-M   'P 1'
#
loop_
_entity.id
_entity.type
_entity.pdbx_description
1 polymer ?
#
loop_
_entity_poly.entity_id
_entity_poly.type
_entity_poly.pdbx_seq_one_letter_code
_entity_poly.pdbx_strand_id
1 'polypeptide(L)'
;MKFVDRIDEAARLKDALAREKSSLVVMYGRRRLGKSTLIKRVLSDTDVYFLADRSEGQHQRVLLAKVIAQVFPDFDKLTYPDWESMFRAVNYRTDKRFTLCLDEFPYLVEQSSELPSVLQKLVDEKLLKYNLVLCGSSQNMMYGLFLDSTAPLYGRADEIMKLAPIRLPYIQEALSLDAMNAIEEYAVWGGVPRYWELRENQNSLNDALWHNILSVNGTLYEEPIKLFQDDVKDIVKTSTIMSYIGTGANRLSEIAARCNEPATNLSRPLKKLIDLGFLEKDVPFGIDEKNAKKSLYKIADPFMA
;
A
#
# COMPACT_ATOMS: atom_id res chain seq x y z
N MET A 1 -16.54 10.75 0.19
CA MET A 1 -17.13 9.49 0.74
C MET A 1 -16.91 9.40 2.25
N LYS A 2 -17.93 8.98 3.04
CA LYS A 2 -17.72 8.66 4.45
C LYS A 2 -16.69 7.53 4.56
N PHE A 3 -15.92 7.52 5.65
CA PHE A 3 -15.02 6.38 5.92
C PHE A 3 -15.86 5.13 6.20
N VAL A 4 -15.75 4.16 5.33
CA VAL A 4 -16.50 2.90 5.39
C VAL A 4 -15.56 1.74 5.45
N ASP A 5 -16.06 0.61 5.98
CA ASP A 5 -15.24 -0.58 6.20
C ASP A 5 -14.03 -0.27 7.12
N ARG A 6 -13.08 -1.15 7.22
CA ARG A 6 -11.86 -0.98 8.01
C ARG A 6 -12.04 -1.12 9.52
N ILE A 7 -13.19 -1.65 9.95
CA ILE A 7 -13.45 -1.87 11.39
C ILE A 7 -12.43 -2.86 11.96
N ASP A 8 -12.24 -3.97 11.24
CA ASP A 8 -11.31 -5.02 11.65
C ASP A 8 -9.86 -4.54 11.62
N GLU A 9 -9.48 -3.83 10.54
CA GLU A 9 -8.13 -3.28 10.44
C GLU A 9 -7.85 -2.21 11.49
N ALA A 10 -8.85 -1.35 11.79
CA ALA A 10 -8.72 -0.34 12.84
C ALA A 10 -8.60 -0.98 14.23
N ALA A 11 -9.42 -2.00 14.52
CA ALA A 11 -9.34 -2.76 15.77
C ALA A 11 -7.98 -3.43 15.92
N ARG A 12 -7.53 -4.12 14.88
CA ARG A 12 -6.24 -4.81 14.83
C ARG A 12 -5.05 -3.87 15.04
N LEU A 13 -5.08 -2.69 14.41
CA LEU A 13 -4.08 -1.66 14.62
C LEU A 13 -4.10 -1.14 16.06
N LYS A 14 -5.28 -0.83 16.61
CA LYS A 14 -5.43 -0.39 18.00
C LYS A 14 -4.91 -1.43 18.98
N ASP A 15 -5.26 -2.70 18.80
CA ASP A 15 -4.81 -3.79 19.66
C ASP A 15 -3.28 -3.95 19.62
N ALA A 16 -2.69 -3.82 18.44
CA ALA A 16 -1.24 -3.87 18.30
C ALA A 16 -0.53 -2.71 19.03
N LEU A 17 -1.09 -1.49 18.96
CA LEU A 17 -0.53 -0.31 19.62
C LEU A 17 -0.80 -0.29 21.14
N ALA A 18 -1.81 -1.01 21.62
CA ALA A 18 -2.15 -1.09 23.05
C ALA A 18 -1.36 -2.14 23.84
N ARG A 19 -0.52 -2.94 23.20
CA ARG A 19 0.29 -3.99 23.85
C ARG A 19 1.22 -3.39 24.93
N GLU A 20 1.54 -4.15 25.97
CA GLU A 20 2.42 -3.70 27.06
C GLU A 20 3.82 -3.32 26.60
N LYS A 21 4.35 -4.00 25.57
CA LYS A 21 5.66 -3.68 24.97
C LYS A 21 5.47 -2.79 23.76
N SER A 22 6.50 -2.02 23.43
CA SER A 22 6.53 -1.28 22.15
C SER A 22 6.39 -2.24 20.97
N SER A 23 5.55 -1.87 20.02
CA SER A 23 5.22 -2.70 18.85
C SER A 23 5.78 -2.08 17.59
N LEU A 24 6.31 -2.93 16.70
CA LEU A 24 6.59 -2.59 15.31
C LEU A 24 5.42 -3.08 14.45
N VAL A 25 4.67 -2.14 13.89
CA VAL A 25 3.54 -2.42 13.00
C VAL A 25 3.89 -2.02 11.58
N VAL A 26 3.62 -2.89 10.62
CA VAL A 26 3.82 -2.64 9.19
C VAL A 26 2.48 -2.62 8.50
N MET A 27 2.18 -1.53 7.78
CA MET A 27 0.97 -1.42 6.96
C MET A 27 1.34 -1.13 5.51
N TYR A 28 0.84 -1.92 4.58
CA TYR A 28 1.10 -1.71 3.17
C TYR A 28 -0.11 -2.05 2.29
N GLY A 29 -0.06 -1.65 1.05
CA GLY A 29 -1.12 -1.85 0.06
C GLY A 29 -1.09 -0.74 -0.98
N ARG A 30 -1.79 -0.93 -2.09
CA ARG A 30 -1.81 0.02 -3.21
C ARG A 30 -2.09 1.46 -2.77
N ARG A 31 -1.68 2.42 -3.58
CA ARG A 31 -2.06 3.82 -3.42
C ARG A 31 -3.57 3.98 -3.36
N ARG A 32 -4.03 5.01 -2.63
CA ARG A 32 -5.44 5.44 -2.55
C ARG A 32 -6.39 4.46 -1.85
N LEU A 33 -5.87 3.39 -1.20
CA LEU A 33 -6.68 2.46 -0.39
C LEU A 33 -7.05 2.97 1.01
N GLY A 34 -6.62 4.19 1.37
CA GLY A 34 -6.97 4.81 2.64
C GLY A 34 -6.07 4.42 3.83
N LYS A 35 -4.84 3.95 3.60
CA LYS A 35 -3.86 3.62 4.65
C LYS A 35 -3.64 4.77 5.62
N SER A 36 -3.24 5.93 5.09
CA SER A 36 -2.99 7.15 5.89
C SER A 36 -4.22 7.61 6.66
N THR A 37 -5.41 7.50 6.05
CA THR A 37 -6.68 7.84 6.70
C THR A 37 -6.99 6.90 7.86
N LEU A 38 -6.77 5.59 7.66
CA LEU A 38 -6.94 4.59 8.71
C LEU A 38 -5.99 4.85 9.89
N ILE A 39 -4.70 5.06 9.60
CA ILE A 39 -3.69 5.34 10.62
C ILE A 39 -4.07 6.59 11.41
N LYS A 40 -4.35 7.72 10.75
CA LYS A 40 -4.73 8.98 11.40
C LYS A 40 -5.99 8.88 12.26
N ARG A 41 -6.91 7.96 11.95
CA ARG A 41 -8.10 7.70 12.78
C ARG A 41 -7.81 6.93 14.07
N VAL A 42 -6.73 6.17 14.07
CA VAL A 42 -6.33 5.38 15.23
C VAL A 42 -5.37 6.14 16.13
N LEU A 43 -4.50 6.96 15.55
CA LEU A 43 -3.57 7.81 16.29
C LEU A 43 -4.30 8.87 17.11
N SER A 44 -3.71 9.20 18.27
CA SER A 44 -4.13 10.27 19.17
C SER A 44 -3.30 11.54 18.96
N ASP A 45 -3.69 12.63 19.62
CA ASP A 45 -2.97 13.91 19.57
C ASP A 45 -1.56 13.85 20.21
N THR A 46 -1.28 12.81 20.97
CA THR A 46 0.05 12.56 21.56
C THR A 46 0.95 11.71 20.69
N ASP A 47 0.43 11.20 19.58
CA ASP A 47 1.18 10.41 18.62
C ASP A 47 1.78 11.30 17.53
N VAL A 48 2.84 10.81 16.90
CA VAL A 48 3.56 11.54 15.85
C VAL A 48 3.27 10.86 14.50
N TYR A 49 2.74 11.62 13.55
CA TYR A 49 2.53 11.16 12.17
C TYR A 49 3.41 11.96 11.21
N PHE A 50 4.34 11.29 10.57
CA PHE A 50 5.21 11.86 9.56
C PHE A 50 4.94 11.24 8.19
N LEU A 51 4.67 12.09 7.20
CA LEU A 51 4.58 11.70 5.80
C LEU A 51 5.92 12.00 5.13
N ALA A 52 6.65 10.96 4.74
CA ALA A 52 7.91 11.09 4.05
C ALA A 52 7.71 11.56 2.60
N ASP A 53 8.69 12.31 2.10
CA ASP A 53 8.79 12.71 0.70
C ASP A 53 10.06 12.13 0.05
N ARG A 54 10.42 12.55 -1.16
CA ARG A 54 11.61 12.08 -1.88
C ARG A 54 12.84 12.97 -1.70
N SER A 55 12.85 13.80 -0.67
CA SER A 55 14.03 14.63 -0.36
C SER A 55 15.16 13.80 0.25
N GLU A 56 16.37 14.37 0.25
CA GLU A 56 17.57 13.73 0.78
C GLU A 56 17.45 13.34 2.25
N GLY A 57 18.10 12.26 2.69
CA GLY A 57 17.98 11.70 4.02
C GLY A 57 18.29 12.69 5.16
N GLN A 58 19.25 13.61 4.99
CA GLN A 58 19.50 14.67 5.95
C GLN A 58 18.30 15.61 6.09
N HIS A 59 17.72 16.03 4.97
CA HIS A 59 16.55 16.89 4.97
C HIS A 59 15.33 16.21 5.57
N GLN A 60 15.12 14.93 5.27
CA GLN A 60 14.08 14.09 5.87
C GLN A 60 14.18 14.07 7.40
N ARG A 61 15.39 13.95 7.97
CA ARG A 61 15.60 14.01 9.43
C ARG A 61 15.19 15.38 9.99
N VAL A 62 15.52 16.45 9.30
CA VAL A 62 15.11 17.82 9.72
C VAL A 62 13.58 17.96 9.69
N LEU A 63 12.93 17.46 8.63
CA LEU A 63 11.46 17.50 8.53
C LEU A 63 10.79 16.66 9.63
N LEU A 64 11.29 15.45 9.87
CA LEU A 64 10.79 14.59 10.94
C LEU A 64 10.98 15.22 12.31
N ALA A 65 12.14 15.87 12.57
CA ALA A 65 12.39 16.58 13.82
C ALA A 65 11.36 17.70 14.08
N LYS A 66 10.99 18.46 13.03
CA LYS A 66 9.94 19.49 13.10
C LYS A 66 8.56 18.91 13.42
N VAL A 67 8.23 17.77 12.85
CA VAL A 67 6.96 17.08 13.13
C VAL A 67 6.95 16.54 14.56
N ILE A 68 8.04 15.92 15.02
CA ILE A 68 8.18 15.46 16.41
C ILE A 68 8.07 16.65 17.37
N ALA A 69 8.61 17.82 17.04
CA ALA A 69 8.55 19.02 17.88
C ALA A 69 7.12 19.57 18.09
N GLN A 70 6.16 19.23 17.24
CA GLN A 70 4.76 19.57 17.45
C GLN A 70 4.16 18.87 18.67
N VAL A 71 4.64 17.67 18.99
CA VAL A 71 4.22 16.90 20.16
C VAL A 71 5.23 17.03 21.31
N PHE A 72 6.52 17.07 21.00
CA PHE A 72 7.62 17.17 21.97
C PHE A 72 8.44 18.44 21.69
N PRO A 73 8.12 19.58 22.36
CA PRO A 73 8.76 20.86 22.11
C PRO A 73 10.29 20.78 22.14
N ASP A 74 10.93 21.61 21.30
CA ASP A 74 12.38 21.75 21.19
C ASP A 74 13.13 20.55 20.59
N PHE A 75 12.41 19.52 20.09
CA PHE A 75 13.07 18.38 19.44
C PHE A 75 13.81 18.81 18.15
N ASP A 76 13.31 19.78 17.43
CA ASP A 76 13.87 20.34 16.20
C ASP A 76 15.04 21.31 16.40
N LYS A 77 15.32 21.70 17.65
CA LYS A 77 16.48 22.55 17.98
C LYS A 77 17.81 21.80 17.97
N LEU A 78 17.75 20.47 17.96
CA LEU A 78 18.93 19.61 17.90
C LEU A 78 19.20 19.13 16.48
N THR A 79 20.47 18.98 16.14
CA THR A 79 20.90 18.35 14.88
C THR A 79 21.13 16.86 15.11
N TYR A 80 20.53 16.03 14.29
CA TYR A 80 20.67 14.57 14.36
C TYR A 80 21.57 14.11 13.18
N PRO A 81 22.80 13.64 13.45
CA PRO A 81 23.74 13.27 12.39
C PRO A 81 23.28 12.03 11.61
N ASP A 82 22.57 11.13 12.26
CA ASP A 82 22.09 9.87 11.69
C ASP A 82 20.70 9.48 12.25
N TRP A 83 20.11 8.46 11.66
CA TRP A 83 18.78 7.95 12.06
C TRP A 83 18.81 7.30 13.44
N GLU A 84 19.90 6.60 13.81
CA GLU A 84 19.99 5.92 15.12
C GLU A 84 19.97 6.92 16.26
N SER A 85 20.78 7.97 16.18
CA SER A 85 20.81 9.04 17.20
C SER A 85 19.45 9.73 17.33
N MET A 86 18.75 9.96 16.20
CA MET A 86 17.42 10.56 16.20
C MET A 86 16.39 9.66 16.90
N PHE A 87 16.28 8.38 16.52
CA PHE A 87 15.32 7.45 17.13
C PHE A 87 15.61 7.20 18.62
N ARG A 88 16.90 7.17 19.01
CA ARG A 88 17.26 7.08 20.44
C ARG A 88 16.88 8.34 21.21
N ALA A 89 17.06 9.53 20.62
CA ALA A 89 16.69 10.80 21.27
C ALA A 89 15.18 10.89 21.54
N VAL A 90 14.34 10.29 20.70
CA VAL A 90 12.87 10.24 20.90
C VAL A 90 12.52 9.52 22.22
N ASN A 91 13.25 8.47 22.61
CA ASN A 91 13.02 7.72 23.87
C ASN A 91 13.08 8.56 25.14
N TYR A 92 13.75 9.72 25.09
CA TYR A 92 13.98 10.57 26.28
C TYR A 92 12.98 11.73 26.37
N ARG A 93 11.97 11.77 25.48
CA ARG A 93 11.02 12.90 25.43
C ARG A 93 9.81 12.72 26.33
N THR A 94 9.47 11.49 26.63
CA THR A 94 8.35 11.17 27.51
C THR A 94 8.50 9.77 28.10
N ASP A 95 7.99 9.60 29.31
CA ASP A 95 7.84 8.27 29.92
C ASP A 95 6.51 7.61 29.54
N LYS A 96 5.60 8.38 28.90
CA LYS A 96 4.34 7.84 28.40
C LYS A 96 4.56 7.21 27.03
N ARG A 97 3.92 6.07 26.81
CA ARG A 97 3.95 5.42 25.51
C ARG A 97 3.19 6.27 24.49
N PHE A 98 3.73 6.39 23.32
CA PHE A 98 3.13 7.01 22.15
C PHE A 98 3.50 6.22 20.90
N THR A 99 2.97 6.62 19.76
CA THR A 99 3.25 6.01 18.46
C THR A 99 3.96 7.01 17.54
N LEU A 100 5.07 6.57 16.95
CA LEU A 100 5.69 7.25 15.81
C LEU A 100 5.28 6.52 14.53
N CYS A 101 4.56 7.20 13.66
CA CYS A 101 4.19 6.70 12.34
C CYS A 101 5.07 7.34 11.26
N LEU A 102 5.71 6.51 10.46
CA LEU A 102 6.45 6.88 9.26
C LEU A 102 5.65 6.42 8.03
N ASP A 103 4.86 7.31 7.47
CA ASP A 103 4.09 7.02 6.26
C ASP A 103 4.94 7.29 5.01
N GLU A 104 4.74 6.51 3.96
CA GLU A 104 5.60 6.38 2.79
C GLU A 104 7.07 6.06 3.16
N PHE A 105 7.23 5.13 4.11
CA PHE A 105 8.54 4.63 4.57
C PHE A 105 9.50 4.21 3.44
N PRO A 106 9.04 3.64 2.31
CA PRO A 106 9.91 3.39 1.16
C PRO A 106 10.73 4.61 0.71
N TYR A 107 10.20 5.84 0.76
CA TYR A 107 10.94 7.03 0.36
C TYR A 107 12.09 7.36 1.30
N LEU A 108 11.94 7.06 2.60
CA LEU A 108 13.06 7.18 3.55
C LEU A 108 14.18 6.20 3.21
N VAL A 109 13.82 4.96 2.87
CA VAL A 109 14.79 3.90 2.53
C VAL A 109 15.49 4.18 1.19
N GLU A 110 14.81 4.75 0.21
CA GLU A 110 15.42 5.15 -1.07
C GLU A 110 16.57 6.14 -0.88
N GLN A 111 16.46 7.04 0.10
CA GLN A 111 17.43 8.08 0.39
C GLN A 111 18.39 7.75 1.55
N SER A 112 18.11 6.66 2.27
CA SER A 112 18.85 6.22 3.46
C SER A 112 18.83 4.69 3.50
N SER A 113 19.65 4.07 2.66
CA SER A 113 19.67 2.59 2.51
C SER A 113 20.09 1.85 3.79
N GLU A 114 20.73 2.54 4.73
CA GLU A 114 21.10 2.03 6.04
C GLU A 114 19.93 1.94 7.03
N LEU A 115 18.83 2.67 6.78
CA LEU A 115 17.71 2.81 7.69
C LEU A 115 17.07 1.48 8.12
N PRO A 116 16.85 0.49 7.22
CA PRO A 116 16.35 -0.83 7.64
C PRO A 116 17.26 -1.54 8.64
N SER A 117 18.59 -1.44 8.47
CA SER A 117 19.57 -2.05 9.39
C SER A 117 19.63 -1.32 10.73
N VAL A 118 19.47 0.01 10.73
CA VAL A 118 19.35 0.81 11.96
C VAL A 118 18.11 0.38 12.75
N LEU A 119 16.96 0.27 12.08
CA LEU A 119 15.72 -0.18 12.72
C LEU A 119 15.83 -1.63 13.20
N GLN A 120 16.46 -2.51 12.43
CA GLN A 120 16.75 -3.88 12.86
C GLN A 120 17.46 -3.89 14.21
N LYS A 121 18.57 -3.16 14.33
CA LYS A 121 19.34 -3.06 15.57
C LYS A 121 18.49 -2.54 16.73
N LEU A 122 17.76 -1.44 16.52
CA LEU A 122 16.92 -0.83 17.55
C LEU A 122 15.82 -1.78 18.06
N VAL A 123 15.23 -2.57 17.16
CA VAL A 123 14.20 -3.57 17.51
C VAL A 123 14.81 -4.77 18.22
N ASP A 124 15.91 -5.35 17.70
CA ASP A 124 16.56 -6.54 18.27
C ASP A 124 17.11 -6.27 19.68
N GLU A 125 17.67 -5.08 19.89
CA GLU A 125 18.19 -4.65 21.21
C GLU A 125 17.08 -4.09 22.14
N LYS A 126 15.81 -4.05 21.67
CA LYS A 126 14.65 -3.51 22.43
C LYS A 126 14.86 -2.08 22.91
N LEU A 127 15.45 -1.26 22.09
CA LEU A 127 15.82 0.11 22.42
C LEU A 127 14.70 1.12 22.21
N LEU A 128 13.63 0.76 21.50
CA LEU A 128 12.48 1.64 21.29
C LEU A 128 11.51 1.55 22.46
N LYS A 129 11.21 2.69 23.08
CA LYS A 129 10.22 2.82 24.17
C LYS A 129 8.84 3.26 23.67
N TYR A 130 8.66 3.43 22.40
CA TYR A 130 7.43 3.85 21.73
C TYR A 130 7.06 2.86 20.62
N ASN A 131 5.79 2.89 20.21
CA ASN A 131 5.36 2.10 19.05
C ASN A 131 5.88 2.72 17.76
N LEU A 132 6.23 1.88 16.81
CA LEU A 132 6.65 2.31 15.48
C LEU A 132 5.68 1.73 14.43
N VAL A 133 5.05 2.60 13.66
CA VAL A 133 4.21 2.22 12.51
C VAL A 133 4.94 2.60 11.23
N LEU A 134 5.23 1.62 10.38
CA LEU A 134 5.85 1.80 9.08
C LEU A 134 4.82 1.54 8.00
N CYS A 135 4.49 2.57 7.23
CA CYS A 135 3.48 2.48 6.19
C CYS A 135 4.07 2.77 4.81
N GLY A 136 3.58 2.09 3.78
CA GLY A 136 4.03 2.35 2.42
C GLY A 136 3.04 1.92 1.35
N SER A 137 3.04 2.65 0.24
CA SER A 137 2.20 2.36 -0.92
C SER A 137 2.86 1.43 -1.93
N SER A 138 4.19 1.40 -2.03
CA SER A 138 4.91 0.45 -2.87
C SER A 138 4.89 -0.94 -2.23
N GLN A 139 4.04 -1.82 -2.76
CA GLN A 139 3.92 -3.20 -2.28
C GLN A 139 5.22 -3.98 -2.50
N ASN A 140 5.89 -3.73 -3.63
CA ASN A 140 7.15 -4.40 -3.95
C ASN A 140 8.28 -4.04 -2.96
N MET A 141 8.41 -2.77 -2.62
CA MET A 141 9.42 -2.33 -1.65
C MET A 141 9.10 -2.82 -0.24
N MET A 142 7.85 -2.69 0.18
CA MET A 142 7.42 -3.19 1.50
C MET A 142 7.57 -4.71 1.62
N TYR A 143 7.28 -5.46 0.54
CA TYR A 143 7.56 -6.89 0.52
C TYR A 143 9.07 -7.17 0.69
N GLY A 144 9.92 -6.49 -0.09
CA GLY A 144 11.37 -6.63 0.00
C GLY A 144 11.97 -6.22 1.34
N LEU A 145 11.32 -5.34 2.10
CA LEU A 145 11.81 -4.87 3.40
C LEU A 145 11.39 -5.77 4.57
N PHE A 146 10.20 -6.38 4.50
CA PHE A 146 9.59 -7.05 5.65
C PHE A 146 9.25 -8.52 5.45
N LEU A 147 9.07 -8.97 4.20
CA LEU A 147 8.58 -10.33 3.87
C LEU A 147 9.62 -11.17 3.13
N ASP A 148 10.68 -10.57 2.59
CA ASP A 148 11.81 -11.29 2.05
C ASP A 148 12.69 -11.80 3.19
N SER A 149 12.98 -13.11 3.21
CA SER A 149 13.76 -13.74 4.27
C SER A 149 15.21 -13.23 4.41
N THR A 150 15.71 -12.53 3.41
CA THR A 150 17.05 -11.92 3.42
C THR A 150 17.05 -10.47 3.92
N ALA A 151 15.85 -9.88 4.09
CA ALA A 151 15.72 -8.47 4.49
C ALA A 151 16.05 -8.26 5.99
N PRO A 152 16.66 -7.11 6.35
CA PRO A 152 17.00 -6.81 7.76
C PRO A 152 15.78 -6.81 8.68
N LEU A 153 14.61 -6.43 8.20
CA LEU A 153 13.38 -6.32 9.02
C LEU A 153 12.49 -7.58 8.93
N TYR A 154 12.93 -8.64 8.25
CA TYR A 154 12.18 -9.89 8.17
C TYR A 154 11.92 -10.50 9.55
N GLY A 155 10.65 -10.86 9.82
CA GLY A 155 10.24 -11.50 11.07
C GLY A 155 10.28 -10.60 12.32
N ARG A 156 10.50 -9.28 12.18
CA ARG A 156 10.61 -8.33 13.30
C ARG A 156 9.36 -7.52 13.56
N ALA A 157 8.45 -7.48 12.61
CA ALA A 157 7.17 -6.82 12.80
C ALA A 157 6.27 -7.66 13.72
N ASP A 158 5.70 -7.02 14.75
CA ASP A 158 4.71 -7.61 15.64
C ASP A 158 3.35 -7.75 14.97
N GLU A 159 3.10 -6.93 13.94
CA GLU A 159 1.89 -6.94 13.14
C GLU A 159 2.19 -6.50 11.72
N ILE A 160 1.70 -7.28 10.74
CA ILE A 160 1.80 -6.94 9.32
C ILE A 160 0.39 -6.90 8.73
N MET A 161 0.01 -5.75 8.18
CA MET A 161 -1.32 -5.49 7.64
C MET A 161 -1.23 -5.14 6.15
N LYS A 162 -1.73 -6.01 5.29
CA LYS A 162 -1.95 -5.70 3.86
C LYS A 162 -3.36 -5.14 3.69
N LEU A 163 -3.46 -3.85 3.35
CA LEU A 163 -4.75 -3.23 3.09
C LEU A 163 -5.24 -3.61 1.69
N ALA A 164 -6.39 -4.25 1.63
CA ALA A 164 -7.06 -4.63 0.38
C ALA A 164 -8.05 -3.55 -0.09
N PRO A 165 -8.52 -3.57 -1.35
CA PRO A 165 -9.65 -2.75 -1.78
C PRO A 165 -10.90 -3.00 -0.92
N ILE A 166 -11.75 -1.98 -0.78
CA ILE A 166 -13.03 -2.09 -0.07
C ILE A 166 -13.95 -3.04 -0.85
N ARG A 167 -14.62 -3.94 -0.13
CA ARG A 167 -15.53 -4.91 -0.76
C ARG A 167 -16.87 -4.28 -1.10
N LEU A 168 -17.51 -4.76 -2.15
CA LEU A 168 -18.80 -4.29 -2.67
C LEU A 168 -19.88 -4.06 -1.60
N PRO A 169 -20.13 -4.96 -0.63
CA PRO A 169 -21.20 -4.75 0.36
C PRO A 169 -21.06 -3.46 1.17
N TYR A 170 -19.83 -3.08 1.52
CA TYR A 170 -19.57 -1.85 2.29
C TYR A 170 -19.77 -0.58 1.45
N ILE A 171 -19.50 -0.65 0.15
CA ILE A 171 -19.75 0.46 -0.77
C ILE A 171 -21.25 0.60 -1.03
N GLN A 172 -21.94 -0.52 -1.23
CA GLN A 172 -23.39 -0.55 -1.37
C GLN A 172 -24.08 0.12 -0.19
N GLU A 173 -23.70 -0.25 1.04
CA GLU A 173 -24.23 0.34 2.28
C GLU A 173 -23.90 1.84 2.37
N ALA A 174 -22.63 2.21 2.14
CA ALA A 174 -22.16 3.59 2.28
C ALA A 174 -22.85 4.58 1.35
N LEU A 175 -23.20 4.14 0.14
CA LEU A 175 -23.81 4.96 -0.90
C LEU A 175 -25.32 4.72 -1.01
N SER A 176 -25.88 3.82 -0.18
CA SER A 176 -27.31 3.46 -0.19
C SER A 176 -27.79 3.04 -1.60
N LEU A 177 -26.96 2.28 -2.32
CA LEU A 177 -27.29 1.79 -3.65
C LEU A 177 -28.12 0.50 -3.56
N ASP A 178 -29.02 0.30 -4.52
CA ASP A 178 -29.58 -1.04 -4.73
C ASP A 178 -28.52 -2.00 -5.31
N ALA A 179 -28.80 -3.29 -5.28
CA ALA A 179 -27.81 -4.31 -5.63
C ALA A 179 -27.35 -4.22 -7.09
N MET A 180 -28.22 -3.87 -8.02
CA MET A 180 -27.88 -3.77 -9.45
C MET A 180 -26.95 -2.58 -9.69
N ASN A 181 -27.35 -1.40 -9.23
CA ASN A 181 -26.52 -0.19 -9.34
C ASN A 181 -25.18 -0.35 -8.60
N ALA A 182 -25.16 -1.03 -7.45
CA ALA A 182 -23.93 -1.29 -6.73
C ALA A 182 -22.96 -2.17 -7.53
N ILE A 183 -23.45 -3.19 -8.23
CA ILE A 183 -22.63 -4.06 -9.10
C ILE A 183 -22.09 -3.28 -10.30
N GLU A 184 -22.95 -2.52 -10.99
CA GLU A 184 -22.54 -1.71 -12.14
C GLU A 184 -21.47 -0.68 -11.78
N GLU A 185 -21.71 0.07 -10.70
CA GLU A 185 -20.76 1.07 -10.21
C GLU A 185 -19.44 0.40 -9.76
N TYR A 186 -19.52 -0.72 -9.03
CA TYR A 186 -18.32 -1.41 -8.57
C TYR A 186 -17.50 -2.04 -9.71
N ALA A 187 -18.15 -2.47 -10.78
CA ALA A 187 -17.48 -2.98 -11.97
C ALA A 187 -16.59 -1.92 -12.65
N VAL A 188 -16.87 -0.63 -12.41
CA VAL A 188 -16.08 0.49 -12.93
C VAL A 188 -15.03 0.96 -11.91
N TRP A 189 -15.47 1.27 -10.68
CA TRP A 189 -14.64 1.97 -9.69
C TRP A 189 -13.86 1.03 -8.78
N GLY A 190 -14.24 -0.25 -8.72
CA GLY A 190 -13.66 -1.21 -7.80
C GLY A 190 -13.79 -0.78 -6.35
N GLY A 191 -12.86 -1.21 -5.49
CA GLY A 191 -12.85 -0.92 -4.06
C GLY A 191 -11.87 0.17 -3.64
N VAL A 192 -11.52 1.11 -4.51
CA VAL A 192 -10.56 2.18 -4.21
C VAL A 192 -11.27 3.44 -3.73
N PRO A 193 -11.14 3.85 -2.43
CA PRO A 193 -11.87 4.99 -1.86
C PRO A 193 -11.76 6.27 -2.68
N ARG A 194 -10.59 6.57 -3.22
CA ARG A 194 -10.36 7.79 -4.01
C ARG A 194 -11.19 7.85 -5.29
N TYR A 195 -11.46 6.70 -5.91
CA TYR A 195 -12.26 6.67 -7.13
C TYR A 195 -13.74 6.98 -6.81
N TRP A 196 -14.21 6.51 -5.67
CA TRP A 196 -15.55 6.82 -5.17
C TRP A 196 -15.72 8.30 -4.80
N GLU A 197 -14.71 8.94 -4.25
CA GLU A 197 -14.73 10.39 -4.02
C GLU A 197 -14.90 11.17 -5.33
N LEU A 198 -14.24 10.73 -6.40
CA LEU A 198 -14.39 11.35 -7.73
C LEU A 198 -15.78 11.06 -8.33
N ARG A 199 -16.30 9.83 -8.12
CA ARG A 199 -17.62 9.42 -8.57
C ARG A 199 -18.75 10.24 -7.92
N GLU A 200 -18.68 10.48 -6.62
CA GLU A 200 -19.68 11.25 -5.86
C GLU A 200 -19.85 12.71 -6.36
N ASN A 201 -18.86 13.25 -7.03
CA ASN A 201 -18.92 14.60 -7.59
C ASN A 201 -19.68 14.69 -8.93
N GLN A 202 -20.21 13.58 -9.44
CA GLN A 202 -20.89 13.51 -10.73
C GLN A 202 -22.33 13.01 -10.58
N ASN A 203 -23.22 13.50 -11.44
CA ASN A 203 -24.65 13.21 -11.34
C ASN A 203 -25.02 11.78 -11.77
N SER A 204 -24.28 11.21 -12.72
CA SER A 204 -24.53 9.86 -13.24
C SER A 204 -23.24 9.07 -13.42
N LEU A 205 -23.36 7.74 -13.56
CA LEU A 205 -22.24 6.87 -13.90
C LEU A 205 -21.59 7.28 -15.21
N ASN A 206 -22.39 7.59 -16.25
CA ASN A 206 -21.90 7.98 -17.56
C ASN A 206 -21.13 9.31 -17.52
N ASP A 207 -21.63 10.30 -16.79
CA ASP A 207 -20.91 11.57 -16.61
C ASP A 207 -19.58 11.34 -15.89
N ALA A 208 -19.58 10.51 -14.85
CA ALA A 208 -18.40 10.18 -14.10
C ALA A 208 -17.35 9.43 -14.93
N LEU A 209 -17.79 8.47 -15.75
CA LEU A 209 -16.92 7.75 -16.70
C LEU A 209 -16.27 8.73 -17.68
N TRP A 210 -17.09 9.57 -18.30
CA TRP A 210 -16.59 10.54 -19.29
C TRP A 210 -15.58 11.51 -18.67
N HIS A 211 -15.94 12.15 -17.55
CA HIS A 211 -15.11 13.19 -16.93
C HIS A 211 -13.84 12.64 -16.30
N ASN A 212 -13.88 11.46 -15.68
CA ASN A 212 -12.74 10.98 -14.89
C ASN A 212 -11.86 9.98 -15.63
N ILE A 213 -12.43 9.15 -16.52
CA ILE A 213 -11.72 8.00 -17.11
C ILE A 213 -11.48 8.18 -18.61
N LEU A 214 -12.52 8.54 -19.40
CA LEU A 214 -12.45 8.53 -20.85
C LEU A 214 -11.92 9.83 -21.44
N SER A 215 -12.14 10.97 -20.79
CA SER A 215 -11.57 12.25 -21.23
C SER A 215 -10.05 12.27 -21.03
N VAL A 216 -9.33 12.79 -22.03
CA VAL A 216 -7.86 12.99 -21.95
C VAL A 216 -7.46 13.86 -20.75
N ASN A 217 -8.34 14.77 -20.33
CA ASN A 217 -8.15 15.60 -19.13
C ASN A 217 -8.71 14.97 -17.84
N GLY A 218 -9.21 13.74 -17.93
CA GLY A 218 -9.77 13.03 -16.79
C GLY A 218 -8.73 12.69 -15.73
N THR A 219 -9.10 12.83 -14.48
CA THR A 219 -8.19 12.59 -13.32
C THR A 219 -7.61 11.16 -13.31
N LEU A 220 -8.36 10.20 -13.85
CA LEU A 220 -8.00 8.77 -13.88
C LEU A 220 -7.60 8.28 -15.27
N TYR A 221 -7.52 9.15 -16.28
CA TYR A 221 -7.19 8.78 -17.66
C TYR A 221 -5.85 8.01 -17.75
N GLU A 222 -4.83 8.48 -17.05
CA GLU A 222 -3.51 7.83 -17.00
C GLU A 222 -3.33 6.91 -15.77
N GLU A 223 -4.37 6.70 -14.99
CA GLU A 223 -4.27 5.95 -13.73
C GLU A 223 -3.75 4.51 -13.92
N PRO A 224 -4.14 3.75 -14.96
CA PRO A 224 -3.60 2.41 -15.19
C PRO A 224 -2.07 2.39 -15.27
N ILE A 225 -1.48 3.36 -15.96
CA ILE A 225 -0.01 3.49 -16.09
C ILE A 225 0.60 3.91 -14.75
N LYS A 226 0.00 4.89 -14.07
CA LYS A 226 0.48 5.39 -12.78
C LYS A 226 0.49 4.34 -11.68
N LEU A 227 -0.46 3.39 -11.71
CA LEU A 227 -0.50 2.28 -10.75
C LEU A 227 0.71 1.34 -10.86
N PHE A 228 1.33 1.24 -12.03
CA PHE A 228 2.51 0.39 -12.22
C PHE A 228 3.83 1.07 -11.84
N GLN A 229 3.88 2.41 -11.86
CA GLN A 229 5.14 3.17 -11.71
C GLN A 229 5.92 2.88 -10.42
N ASP A 230 5.21 2.62 -9.31
CA ASP A 230 5.87 2.40 -8.02
C ASP A 230 6.29 0.94 -7.79
N ASP A 231 5.68 -0.01 -8.51
CA ASP A 231 5.81 -1.43 -8.19
C ASP A 231 6.43 -2.26 -9.32
N VAL A 232 6.47 -1.72 -10.54
CA VAL A 232 6.90 -2.47 -11.73
C VAL A 232 8.04 -1.77 -12.45
N LYS A 233 9.11 -2.52 -12.78
CA LYS A 233 10.27 -1.98 -13.50
C LYS A 233 10.01 -1.76 -14.99
N ASP A 234 9.27 -2.70 -15.61
CA ASP A 234 8.95 -2.65 -17.03
C ASP A 234 7.45 -2.39 -17.22
N ILE A 235 7.10 -1.10 -17.26
CA ILE A 235 5.72 -0.64 -17.39
C ILE A 235 5.14 -1.03 -18.75
N VAL A 236 5.93 -0.92 -19.82
CA VAL A 236 5.47 -1.22 -21.19
C VAL A 236 5.08 -2.68 -21.31
N LYS A 237 5.97 -3.59 -20.88
CA LYS A 237 5.69 -5.03 -20.90
C LYS A 237 4.47 -5.38 -20.05
N THR A 238 4.38 -4.78 -18.86
CA THR A 238 3.26 -5.01 -17.93
C THR A 238 1.94 -4.56 -18.53
N SER A 239 1.87 -3.36 -19.08
CA SER A 239 0.68 -2.83 -19.74
C SER A 239 0.27 -3.67 -20.95
N THR A 240 1.24 -4.15 -21.73
CA THR A 240 1.00 -5.04 -22.87
C THR A 240 0.37 -6.38 -22.43
N ILE A 241 0.92 -7.00 -21.38
CA ILE A 241 0.37 -8.24 -20.81
C ILE A 241 -1.08 -8.02 -20.35
N MET A 242 -1.33 -6.94 -19.58
CA MET A 242 -2.67 -6.59 -19.10
C MET A 242 -3.65 -6.37 -20.25
N SER A 243 -3.25 -5.65 -21.30
CA SER A 243 -4.07 -5.42 -22.49
C SER A 243 -4.42 -6.73 -23.21
N TYR A 244 -3.48 -7.66 -23.34
CA TYR A 244 -3.77 -8.95 -23.97
C TYR A 244 -4.73 -9.81 -23.15
N ILE A 245 -4.61 -9.77 -21.81
CA ILE A 245 -5.54 -10.48 -20.93
C ILE A 245 -6.94 -9.83 -21.02
N GLY A 246 -7.03 -8.50 -20.97
CA GLY A 246 -8.28 -7.73 -21.13
C GLY A 246 -8.97 -7.98 -22.46
N THR A 247 -8.19 -8.28 -23.53
CA THR A 247 -8.73 -8.65 -24.86
C THR A 247 -8.90 -10.15 -25.06
N GLY A 248 -8.92 -10.96 -24.00
CA GLY A 248 -9.32 -12.36 -23.97
C GLY A 248 -8.20 -13.40 -24.08
N ALA A 249 -6.90 -13.03 -24.04
CA ALA A 249 -5.82 -13.99 -23.96
C ALA A 249 -5.63 -14.46 -22.50
N ASN A 250 -6.36 -15.48 -22.10
CA ASN A 250 -6.45 -15.88 -20.70
C ASN A 250 -5.51 -17.03 -20.32
N ARG A 251 -4.89 -17.72 -21.30
CA ARG A 251 -3.94 -18.81 -21.06
C ARG A 251 -2.51 -18.33 -21.24
N LEU A 252 -1.60 -18.90 -20.47
CA LEU A 252 -0.17 -18.59 -20.56
C LEU A 252 0.37 -18.70 -21.99
N SER A 253 -0.04 -19.75 -22.74
CA SER A 253 0.36 -19.96 -24.13
C SER A 253 -0.18 -18.88 -25.08
N GLU A 254 -1.41 -18.41 -24.86
CA GLU A 254 -2.04 -17.35 -25.66
C GLU A 254 -1.37 -15.99 -25.41
N ILE A 255 -1.11 -15.67 -24.13
CA ILE A 255 -0.38 -14.47 -23.74
C ILE A 255 1.03 -14.49 -24.36
N ALA A 256 1.73 -15.62 -24.25
CA ALA A 256 3.07 -15.80 -24.80
C ALA A 256 3.11 -15.62 -26.32
N ALA A 257 2.15 -16.21 -27.02
CA ALA A 257 2.02 -16.08 -28.47
C ALA A 257 1.79 -14.60 -28.88
N ARG A 258 0.89 -13.88 -28.17
CA ARG A 258 0.64 -12.45 -28.47
C ARG A 258 1.83 -11.55 -28.10
N CYS A 259 2.58 -11.89 -27.05
CA CYS A 259 3.81 -11.18 -26.67
C CYS A 259 4.99 -11.51 -27.60
N ASN A 260 4.88 -12.53 -28.44
CA ASN A 260 5.98 -13.09 -29.22
C ASN A 260 7.20 -13.45 -28.36
N GLU A 261 6.94 -14.07 -27.19
CA GLU A 261 7.94 -14.45 -26.22
C GLU A 261 7.71 -15.89 -25.71
N PRO A 262 8.77 -16.60 -25.29
CA PRO A 262 8.61 -17.87 -24.58
C PRO A 262 7.78 -17.72 -23.30
N ALA A 263 6.91 -18.69 -23.02
CA ALA A 263 6.07 -18.70 -21.81
C ALA A 263 6.87 -18.60 -20.50
N THR A 264 8.11 -19.10 -20.50
CA THR A 264 9.03 -19.03 -19.36
C THR A 264 9.36 -17.58 -18.95
N ASN A 265 9.41 -16.66 -19.92
CA ASN A 265 9.71 -15.24 -19.69
C ASN A 265 8.54 -14.47 -19.08
N LEU A 266 7.33 -15.02 -19.18
CA LEU A 266 6.11 -14.40 -18.65
C LEU A 266 5.76 -14.86 -17.23
N SER A 267 6.31 -15.98 -16.76
CA SER A 267 5.99 -16.54 -15.44
C SER A 267 6.26 -15.54 -14.30
N ARG A 268 7.40 -14.84 -14.35
CA ARG A 268 7.79 -13.85 -13.34
C ARG A 268 6.95 -12.57 -13.40
N PRO A 269 6.73 -11.94 -14.56
CA PRO A 269 5.80 -10.81 -14.70
C PRO A 269 4.37 -11.12 -14.25
N LEU A 270 3.81 -12.27 -14.67
CA LEU A 270 2.45 -12.66 -14.29
C LEU A 270 2.33 -12.91 -12.79
N LYS A 271 3.29 -13.62 -12.19
CA LYS A 271 3.32 -13.80 -10.74
C LYS A 271 3.34 -12.46 -10.02
N LYS A 272 4.18 -11.53 -10.47
CA LYS A 272 4.27 -10.19 -9.87
C LYS A 272 2.93 -9.45 -9.95
N LEU A 273 2.23 -9.51 -11.07
CA LEU A 273 0.91 -8.90 -11.22
C LEU A 273 -0.15 -9.53 -10.30
N ILE A 274 -0.06 -10.84 -10.04
CA ILE A 274 -0.90 -11.53 -9.06
C ILE A 274 -0.57 -11.05 -7.64
N ASP A 275 0.70 -11.03 -7.27
CA ASP A 275 1.15 -10.60 -5.93
C ASP A 275 0.73 -9.15 -5.64
N LEU A 276 0.71 -8.29 -6.66
CA LEU A 276 0.24 -6.90 -6.59
C LEU A 276 -1.29 -6.77 -6.60
N GLY A 277 -2.03 -7.84 -6.92
CA GLY A 277 -3.50 -7.85 -6.95
C GLY A 277 -4.11 -7.25 -8.22
N PHE A 278 -3.36 -7.16 -9.32
CA PHE A 278 -3.89 -6.75 -10.62
C PHE A 278 -4.45 -7.92 -11.43
N LEU A 279 -3.90 -9.11 -11.23
CA LEU A 279 -4.36 -10.36 -11.82
C LEU A 279 -4.74 -11.37 -10.76
N GLU A 280 -5.63 -12.25 -11.11
CA GLU A 280 -5.89 -13.50 -10.43
C GLU A 280 -5.63 -14.69 -11.37
N LYS A 281 -5.31 -15.84 -10.78
CA LYS A 281 -5.05 -17.07 -11.50
C LYS A 281 -6.05 -18.13 -11.07
N ASP A 282 -6.98 -18.44 -11.94
CA ASP A 282 -7.91 -19.54 -11.74
C ASP A 282 -7.26 -20.88 -12.09
N VAL A 283 -7.46 -21.86 -11.24
CA VAL A 283 -7.04 -23.24 -11.45
C VAL A 283 -8.23 -24.17 -11.35
N PRO A 284 -8.23 -25.35 -12.03
CA PRO A 284 -9.30 -26.32 -11.91
C PRO A 284 -9.48 -26.77 -10.46
N PHE A 285 -10.74 -26.96 -10.06
CA PHE A 285 -11.08 -27.41 -8.71
C PHE A 285 -10.30 -28.69 -8.33
N GLY A 286 -9.75 -28.71 -7.14
CA GLY A 286 -9.00 -29.87 -6.61
C GLY A 286 -7.55 -29.98 -7.10
N ILE A 287 -7.04 -29.03 -7.90
CA ILE A 287 -5.64 -29.00 -8.33
C ILE A 287 -4.88 -27.92 -7.55
N ASP A 288 -3.71 -28.28 -7.01
CA ASP A 288 -2.80 -27.32 -6.38
C ASP A 288 -2.33 -26.29 -7.43
N GLU A 289 -2.37 -25.02 -7.08
CA GLU A 289 -1.97 -23.89 -7.93
C GLU A 289 -0.54 -24.04 -8.49
N LYS A 290 0.38 -24.61 -7.70
CA LYS A 290 1.77 -24.85 -8.11
C LYS A 290 1.90 -25.90 -9.21
N ASN A 291 0.97 -26.85 -9.26
CA ASN A 291 0.99 -28.00 -10.18
C ASN A 291 -0.01 -27.85 -11.34
N ALA A 292 -0.77 -26.75 -11.37
CA ALA A 292 -1.83 -26.56 -12.37
C ALA A 292 -1.23 -26.25 -13.76
N LYS A 293 -1.34 -27.22 -14.67
CA LYS A 293 -1.00 -27.05 -16.09
C LYS A 293 -2.09 -26.29 -16.88
N LYS A 294 -3.32 -26.30 -16.38
CA LYS A 294 -4.47 -25.58 -16.94
C LYS A 294 -4.86 -24.48 -15.99
N SER A 295 -4.45 -23.27 -16.29
CA SER A 295 -4.81 -22.07 -15.50
C SER A 295 -5.26 -20.96 -16.42
N LEU A 296 -6.15 -20.11 -15.92
CA LEU A 296 -6.63 -18.92 -16.58
C LEU A 296 -6.19 -17.69 -15.79
N TYR A 297 -5.72 -16.68 -16.49
CA TYR A 297 -5.39 -15.38 -15.92
C TYR A 297 -6.53 -14.41 -16.20
N LYS A 298 -6.96 -13.70 -15.17
CA LYS A 298 -8.03 -12.68 -15.25
C LYS A 298 -7.56 -11.40 -14.60
N ILE A 299 -8.10 -10.27 -15.06
CA ILE A 299 -7.91 -8.99 -14.38
C ILE A 299 -8.72 -9.05 -13.07
N ALA A 300 -8.04 -8.85 -11.94
CA ALA A 300 -8.64 -8.90 -10.61
C ALA A 300 -9.19 -7.55 -10.17
N ASP A 301 -8.64 -6.46 -10.70
CA ASP A 301 -9.07 -5.10 -10.39
C ASP A 301 -10.13 -4.62 -11.37
N PRO A 302 -11.37 -4.36 -10.93
CA PRO A 302 -12.43 -3.91 -11.83
C PRO A 302 -12.07 -2.65 -12.63
N PHE A 303 -11.38 -1.70 -12.01
CA PHE A 303 -10.95 -0.49 -12.70
C PHE A 303 -9.97 -0.73 -13.85
N MET A 304 -9.25 -1.85 -13.83
CA MET A 304 -8.25 -2.23 -14.85
C MET A 304 -8.82 -3.18 -15.92
N ALA A 305 -10.07 -3.64 -15.73
CA ALA A 305 -10.76 -4.59 -16.62
C ALA A 305 -11.49 -3.87 -17.84
#